data_334d0ab687df60cffd562a50b5a80488
#
_entry.id   334d0ab687df60cffd562a50b5a80488
#
_cell.length_a   1.000
_cell.length_b   1.000
_cell.length_c   1.000
_cell.angle_alpha   90.00
_cell.angle_beta   90.00
_cell.angle_gamma   90.00
#
_symmetry.space_group_name_H-M   'P 1'
#
loop_
_entity.id
_entity.type
_entity.pdbx_description
1 polymer ?
#
loop_
_entity_poly.entity_id
_entity_poly.type
_entity_poly.pdbx_seq_one_letter_code
_entity_poly.pdbx_strand_id
1 'polypeptide(L)'
;MKNTRFVNWWKQDKRYITLLKAVLMALLPLVCCLIRTAAEGRSIGQVYLPSSEWNDELFYFKQVEGIVNYGFPMGYFGFNESHALQLSFAAWSPVLVFPWILWGLVFGWNLLSPVICNIVLMTVTMFVFVWLVKPTWKQLGILTVLFGLYSLFVRY
;
A
#
# COMPACT_ATOMS: atom_id res chain seq x y z
N MET A 1 8.13 36.33 -20.41
CA MET A 1 7.16 35.56 -21.19
C MET A 1 7.48 34.05 -21.15
N LYS A 2 7.36 33.37 -20.02
CA LYS A 2 7.65 31.92 -19.93
C LYS A 2 6.64 31.09 -19.09
N ASN A 3 5.51 31.69 -18.65
CA ASN A 3 4.57 30.99 -17.76
C ASN A 3 3.31 30.40 -18.43
N THR A 4 3.14 30.53 -19.73
CA THR A 4 1.92 30.13 -20.44
C THR A 4 1.85 28.62 -20.74
N ARG A 5 3.00 27.93 -20.85
CA ARG A 5 3.01 26.48 -21.15
C ARG A 5 2.59 25.61 -19.97
N PHE A 6 2.91 26.02 -18.75
CA PHE A 6 2.55 25.26 -17.55
C PHE A 6 1.04 25.35 -17.25
N VAL A 7 0.45 26.52 -17.47
CA VAL A 7 -0.99 26.76 -17.24
C VAL A 7 -1.86 26.06 -18.29
N ASN A 8 -1.40 25.92 -19.52
CA ASN A 8 -2.14 25.21 -20.57
C ASN A 8 -2.12 23.69 -20.42
N TRP A 9 -1.14 23.14 -19.70
CA TRP A 9 -1.05 21.73 -19.39
C TRP A 9 -2.21 21.24 -18.50
N TRP A 10 -2.76 22.09 -17.62
CA TRP A 10 -3.89 21.80 -16.72
C TRP A 10 -5.26 21.83 -17.41
N LYS A 11 -5.36 22.42 -18.59
CA LYS A 11 -6.66 22.67 -19.27
C LYS A 11 -7.05 21.62 -20.32
N GLN A 12 -6.20 20.67 -20.63
CA GLN A 12 -6.35 19.89 -21.87
C GLN A 12 -7.20 18.63 -21.78
N ASP A 13 -7.47 18.06 -20.61
CA ASP A 13 -8.30 16.85 -20.51
C ASP A 13 -9.72 17.15 -20.04
N LYS A 14 -10.70 16.67 -20.80
CA LYS A 14 -12.08 16.62 -20.32
C LYS A 14 -12.14 15.76 -19.06
N ARG A 15 -12.95 16.14 -18.06
CA ARG A 15 -13.03 15.47 -16.74
C ARG A 15 -13.19 13.94 -16.83
N TYR A 16 -13.98 13.46 -17.80
CA TYR A 16 -14.18 12.02 -17.98
C TYR A 16 -12.91 11.28 -18.43
N ILE A 17 -12.03 11.92 -19.23
CA ILE A 17 -10.74 11.33 -19.64
C ILE A 17 -9.80 11.24 -18.45
N THR A 18 -9.77 12.28 -17.63
CA THR A 18 -8.97 12.26 -16.38
C THR A 18 -9.48 11.16 -15.43
N LEU A 19 -10.81 11.04 -15.29
CA LEU A 19 -11.41 9.99 -14.48
C LEU A 19 -11.04 8.59 -15.01
N LEU A 20 -11.16 8.38 -16.32
CA LEU A 20 -10.79 7.10 -16.93
C LEU A 20 -9.32 6.76 -16.65
N LYS A 21 -8.39 7.70 -16.87
CA LYS A 21 -6.97 7.53 -16.56
C LYS A 21 -6.74 7.20 -15.09
N ALA A 22 -7.44 7.92 -14.19
CA ALA A 22 -7.32 7.70 -12.74
C ALA A 22 -7.81 6.30 -12.33
N VAL A 23 -8.94 5.85 -12.88
CA VAL A 23 -9.47 4.50 -12.62
C VAL A 23 -8.55 3.42 -13.16
N LEU A 24 -8.05 3.56 -14.39
CA LEU A 24 -7.11 2.59 -14.98
C LEU A 24 -5.85 2.46 -14.12
N MET A 25 -5.29 3.58 -13.67
CA MET A 25 -4.09 3.56 -12.83
C MET A 25 -4.37 3.04 -11.42
N ALA A 26 -5.54 3.33 -10.87
CA ALA A 26 -5.99 2.85 -9.57
C ALA A 26 -6.15 1.32 -9.51
N LEU A 27 -6.50 0.69 -10.61
CA LEU A 27 -6.61 -0.78 -10.69
C LEU A 27 -5.25 -1.48 -10.77
N LEU A 28 -4.20 -0.77 -11.13
CA LEU A 28 -2.88 -1.36 -11.38
C LEU A 28 -2.29 -2.11 -10.17
N PRO A 29 -2.35 -1.60 -8.91
CA PRO A 29 -1.87 -2.35 -7.75
C PRO A 29 -2.55 -3.71 -7.58
N LEU A 30 -3.87 -3.76 -7.74
CA LEU A 30 -4.62 -5.01 -7.67
C LEU A 30 -4.23 -5.97 -8.80
N VAL A 31 -4.12 -5.46 -10.04
CA VAL A 31 -3.72 -6.28 -11.19
C VAL A 31 -2.32 -6.85 -11.00
N CYS A 32 -1.37 -6.03 -10.53
CA CYS A 32 0.00 -6.50 -10.25
C CYS A 32 0.01 -7.57 -9.14
N CYS A 33 -0.77 -7.39 -8.08
CA CYS A 33 -0.90 -8.38 -7.01
C CYS A 33 -1.46 -9.71 -7.56
N LEU A 34 -2.52 -9.66 -8.36
CA LEU A 34 -3.12 -10.85 -8.97
C LEU A 34 -2.17 -11.58 -9.93
N ILE A 35 -1.46 -10.84 -10.78
CA ILE A 35 -0.46 -11.42 -11.71
C ILE A 35 0.63 -12.12 -10.91
N ARG A 36 1.15 -11.48 -9.89
CA ARG A 36 2.21 -12.04 -9.06
C ARG A 36 1.76 -13.28 -8.33
N THR A 37 0.61 -13.25 -7.64
CA THR A 37 0.09 -14.42 -6.92
C THR A 37 -0.18 -15.58 -7.85
N ALA A 38 -0.70 -15.30 -9.04
CA ALA A 38 -0.90 -16.32 -10.09
C ALA A 38 0.43 -16.90 -10.58
N ALA A 39 1.46 -16.07 -10.78
CA ALA A 39 2.79 -16.52 -11.17
C ALA A 39 3.48 -17.39 -10.08
N GLU A 40 3.16 -17.15 -8.81
CA GLU A 40 3.61 -17.97 -7.68
C GLU A 40 2.73 -19.23 -7.46
N GLY A 41 1.72 -19.47 -8.31
CA GLY A 41 0.77 -20.58 -8.16
C GLY A 41 -0.15 -20.43 -6.93
N ARG A 42 -0.38 -19.21 -6.46
CA ARG A 42 -1.20 -18.91 -5.28
C ARG A 42 -2.46 -18.15 -5.65
N SER A 43 -3.46 -18.23 -4.80
CA SER A 43 -4.61 -17.33 -4.82
C SER A 43 -4.36 -16.09 -3.93
N ILE A 44 -5.13 -15.03 -4.13
CA ILE A 44 -5.02 -13.82 -3.30
C ILE A 44 -5.29 -14.10 -1.81
N GLY A 45 -6.13 -15.08 -1.50
CA GLY A 45 -6.41 -15.51 -0.13
C GLY A 45 -5.25 -16.25 0.54
N GLN A 46 -4.19 -16.59 -0.21
CA GLN A 46 -2.97 -17.23 0.29
C GLN A 46 -1.80 -16.24 0.43
N VAL A 47 -2.04 -14.95 0.16
CA VAL A 47 -1.05 -13.89 0.35
C VAL A 47 -1.19 -13.35 1.77
N TYR A 48 -0.27 -13.74 2.63
CA TYR A 48 -0.28 -13.35 4.04
C TYR A 48 1.15 -13.15 4.55
N LEU A 49 1.26 -12.52 5.70
CA LEU A 49 2.51 -12.36 6.41
C LEU A 49 2.90 -13.63 7.22
N PRO A 50 4.18 -13.88 7.46
CA PRO A 50 5.33 -13.11 6.98
C PRO A 50 5.66 -13.42 5.53
N SER A 51 6.14 -12.44 4.80
CA SER A 51 6.56 -12.58 3.40
C SER A 51 8.06 -12.44 3.22
N SER A 52 8.79 -12.01 4.23
CA SER A 52 10.24 -11.88 4.22
C SER A 52 10.93 -12.84 5.19
N GLU A 53 12.23 -13.06 4.97
CA GLU A 53 13.08 -13.88 5.84
C GLU A 53 13.40 -13.18 7.18
N TRP A 54 13.23 -11.87 7.25
CA TRP A 54 13.61 -11.05 8.40
C TRP A 54 12.53 -10.91 9.47
N ASN A 55 11.31 -11.37 9.19
CA ASN A 55 10.17 -11.35 10.12
C ASN A 55 9.73 -9.95 10.62
N ASP A 56 10.25 -8.88 10.05
CA ASP A 56 9.89 -7.52 10.48
C ASP A 56 8.38 -7.27 10.33
N GLU A 57 7.78 -7.79 9.27
CA GLU A 57 6.35 -7.68 9.03
C GLU A 57 5.54 -8.35 10.15
N LEU A 58 6.05 -9.43 10.73
CA LEU A 58 5.38 -10.11 11.84
C LEU A 58 5.34 -9.23 13.09
N PHE A 59 6.42 -8.50 13.38
CA PHE A 59 6.45 -7.57 14.49
C PHE A 59 5.43 -6.45 14.32
N TYR A 60 5.39 -5.84 13.15
CA TYR A 60 4.40 -4.80 12.84
C TYR A 60 2.98 -5.35 12.90
N PHE A 61 2.76 -6.54 12.34
CA PHE A 61 1.47 -7.22 12.39
C PHE A 61 1.00 -7.41 13.83
N LYS A 62 1.88 -7.94 14.71
CA LYS A 62 1.57 -8.18 16.12
C LYS A 62 1.34 -6.90 16.92
N GLN A 63 2.06 -5.83 16.60
CA GLN A 63 1.80 -4.53 17.23
C GLN A 63 0.41 -3.98 16.88
N VAL A 64 0.03 -4.06 15.61
CA VAL A 64 -1.32 -3.66 15.19
C VAL A 64 -2.37 -4.53 15.85
N GLU A 65 -2.16 -5.85 15.89
CA GLU A 65 -3.04 -6.80 16.58
C GLU A 65 -3.22 -6.42 18.05
N GLY A 66 -2.13 -6.10 18.74
CA GLY A 66 -2.16 -5.64 20.12
C GLY A 66 -2.98 -4.36 20.30
N ILE A 67 -2.78 -3.37 19.45
CA ILE A 67 -3.54 -2.11 19.51
C ILE A 67 -5.02 -2.33 19.20
N VAL A 68 -5.34 -3.12 18.18
CA VAL A 68 -6.73 -3.40 17.79
C VAL A 68 -7.48 -4.15 18.90
N ASN A 69 -6.83 -5.14 19.53
CA ASN A 69 -7.47 -6.00 20.50
C ASN A 69 -7.46 -5.44 21.94
N TYR A 70 -6.44 -4.67 22.29
CA TYR A 70 -6.19 -4.24 23.68
C TYR A 70 -6.04 -2.74 23.86
N GLY A 71 -6.06 -1.97 22.77
CA GLY A 71 -5.94 -0.51 22.79
C GLY A 71 -4.52 0.03 22.96
N PHE A 72 -3.50 -0.83 23.04
CA PHE A 72 -2.09 -0.42 23.16
C PHE A 72 -1.16 -1.45 22.52
N PRO A 73 0.07 -1.06 22.13
CA PRO A 73 1.05 -2.00 21.60
C PRO A 73 1.50 -2.96 22.71
N MET A 74 1.34 -4.27 22.47
CA MET A 74 1.72 -5.30 23.43
C MET A 74 3.15 -5.75 23.20
N GLY A 75 4.11 -4.89 23.48
CA GLY A 75 5.49 -5.27 23.56
C GLY A 75 6.11 -5.85 22.27
N TYR A 76 7.27 -6.38 22.43
CA TYR A 76 8.08 -6.98 21.38
C TYR A 76 7.95 -8.50 21.38
N PHE A 77 7.63 -9.07 20.22
CA PHE A 77 7.67 -10.51 19.99
C PHE A 77 8.90 -10.86 19.15
N GLY A 78 9.85 -11.51 19.76
CA GLY A 78 11.07 -11.90 19.07
C GLY A 78 11.75 -13.09 19.75
N PHE A 79 12.92 -13.45 19.27
CA PHE A 79 13.72 -14.55 19.83
C PHE A 79 14.10 -14.36 21.29
N ASN A 80 13.99 -13.16 21.81
CA ASN A 80 14.33 -12.83 23.17
C ASN A 80 13.16 -12.11 23.85
N GLU A 81 12.19 -12.86 24.31
CA GLU A 81 10.99 -12.36 24.98
C GLU A 81 11.30 -11.60 26.27
N SER A 82 12.50 -11.80 26.86
CA SER A 82 12.95 -11.04 28.02
C SER A 82 13.07 -9.53 27.77
N HIS A 83 13.09 -9.10 26.51
CA HIS A 83 13.12 -7.71 26.10
C HIS A 83 11.75 -7.19 25.66
N ALA A 84 10.68 -7.95 25.85
CA ALA A 84 9.33 -7.49 25.60
C ALA A 84 8.99 -6.31 26.52
N LEU A 85 8.89 -5.13 25.96
CA LEU A 85 8.54 -3.90 26.68
C LEU A 85 7.07 -3.58 26.41
N GLN A 86 6.29 -3.46 27.48
CA GLN A 86 4.93 -2.94 27.37
C GLN A 86 4.95 -1.51 26.82
N LEU A 87 3.97 -1.17 26.02
CA LEU A 87 3.77 0.18 25.47
C LEU A 87 4.92 0.66 24.56
N SER A 88 5.76 -0.24 24.06
CA SER A 88 6.78 0.12 23.09
C SER A 88 6.39 -0.28 21.67
N PHE A 89 6.77 0.56 20.71
CA PHE A 89 6.67 0.21 19.31
C PHE A 89 7.93 -0.54 18.87
N ALA A 90 7.76 -1.55 18.00
CA ALA A 90 8.88 -2.23 17.37
C ALA A 90 9.72 -1.23 16.56
N ALA A 91 10.93 -1.59 16.28
CA ALA A 91 12.09 -0.87 15.79
C ALA A 91 11.88 0.40 14.92
N TRP A 92 10.78 0.53 14.18
CA TRP A 92 10.57 1.61 13.23
C TRP A 92 9.44 2.54 13.68
N SER A 93 9.30 3.67 13.01
CA SER A 93 8.34 4.70 13.35
C SER A 93 6.90 4.17 13.45
N PRO A 94 6.12 4.51 14.49
CA PRO A 94 4.70 4.15 14.60
C PRO A 94 3.86 4.70 13.45
N VAL A 95 4.33 5.75 12.77
CA VAL A 95 3.66 6.34 11.60
C VAL A 95 3.46 5.33 10.47
N LEU A 96 4.39 4.38 10.30
CA LEU A 96 4.28 3.36 9.25
C LEU A 96 3.16 2.35 9.51
N VAL A 97 2.84 2.07 10.76
CA VAL A 97 1.77 1.13 11.12
C VAL A 97 0.42 1.81 11.33
N PHE A 98 0.38 3.14 11.38
CA PHE A 98 -0.84 3.90 11.66
C PHE A 98 -1.99 3.62 10.68
N PRO A 99 -1.77 3.54 9.35
CA PRO A 99 -2.82 3.16 8.41
C PRO A 99 -3.37 1.76 8.68
N TRP A 100 -2.52 0.81 9.08
CA TRP A 100 -2.92 -0.55 9.44
C TRP A 100 -3.75 -0.58 10.73
N ILE A 101 -3.40 0.23 11.72
CA ILE A 101 -4.18 0.39 12.96
C ILE A 101 -5.58 0.89 12.63
N LEU A 102 -5.69 1.96 11.84
CA LEU A 102 -6.99 2.49 11.43
C LEU A 102 -7.81 1.45 10.67
N TRP A 103 -7.17 0.72 9.75
CA TRP A 103 -7.81 -0.38 9.04
C TRP A 103 -8.33 -1.44 10.00
N GLY A 104 -7.48 -1.90 10.92
CA GLY A 104 -7.81 -2.94 11.90
C GLY A 104 -8.95 -2.56 12.83
N LEU A 105 -9.01 -1.30 13.28
CA LEU A 105 -10.09 -0.78 14.12
C LEU A 105 -11.44 -0.74 13.40
N VAL A 106 -11.45 -0.54 12.07
CA VAL A 106 -12.69 -0.41 11.29
C VAL A 106 -13.16 -1.76 10.73
N PHE A 107 -12.22 -2.56 10.17
CA PHE A 107 -12.53 -3.77 9.40
C PHE A 107 -12.11 -5.07 10.09
N GLY A 108 -11.47 -4.96 11.25
CA GLY A 108 -10.84 -6.09 11.91
C GLY A 108 -9.42 -6.36 11.41
N TRP A 109 -8.68 -7.17 12.14
CA TRP A 109 -7.27 -7.45 11.87
C TRP A 109 -7.03 -8.96 11.74
N ASN A 110 -6.52 -9.37 10.59
CA ASN A 110 -6.16 -10.76 10.28
C ASN A 110 -4.95 -10.79 9.33
N LEU A 111 -4.45 -11.99 9.00
CA LEU A 111 -3.26 -12.15 8.18
C LEU A 111 -3.34 -11.52 6.77
N LEU A 112 -4.54 -11.34 6.21
CA LEU A 112 -4.75 -10.67 4.93
C LEU A 112 -4.89 -9.15 5.06
N SER A 113 -5.20 -8.64 6.25
CA SER A 113 -5.49 -7.23 6.46
C SER A 113 -4.38 -6.30 5.99
N PRO A 114 -3.07 -6.57 6.25
CA PRO A 114 -1.98 -5.72 5.75
C PRO A 114 -1.96 -5.63 4.23
N VAL A 115 -2.13 -6.75 3.55
CA VAL A 115 -2.08 -6.82 2.07
C VAL A 115 -3.25 -6.03 1.48
N ILE A 116 -4.46 -6.24 1.98
CA ILE A 116 -5.66 -5.55 1.49
C ILE A 116 -5.54 -4.05 1.77
N CYS A 117 -5.13 -3.66 2.98
CA CYS A 117 -4.93 -2.27 3.35
C CYS A 117 -3.91 -1.59 2.42
N ASN A 118 -2.77 -2.22 2.16
CA ASN A 118 -1.74 -1.70 1.28
C ASN A 118 -2.26 -1.54 -0.16
N ILE A 119 -2.98 -2.53 -0.70
CA ILE A 119 -3.58 -2.43 -2.03
C ILE A 119 -4.57 -1.26 -2.09
N VAL A 120 -5.43 -1.10 -1.09
CA VAL A 120 -6.39 0.01 -1.03
C VAL A 120 -5.68 1.36 -0.95
N LEU A 121 -4.67 1.50 -0.10
CA LEU A 121 -3.89 2.74 0.03
C LEU A 121 -3.19 3.08 -1.28
N MET A 122 -2.57 2.11 -1.94
CA MET A 122 -1.91 2.33 -3.23
C MET A 122 -2.92 2.68 -4.33
N THR A 123 -4.09 2.01 -4.35
CA THR A 123 -5.19 2.32 -5.26
C THR A 123 -5.67 3.76 -5.11
N VAL A 124 -5.92 4.19 -3.88
CA VAL A 124 -6.34 5.57 -3.58
C VAL A 124 -5.24 6.57 -3.96
N THR A 125 -4.00 6.27 -3.61
CA THR A 125 -2.85 7.13 -3.93
C THR A 125 -2.70 7.30 -5.44
N MET A 126 -2.77 6.22 -6.22
CA MET A 126 -2.66 6.27 -7.68
C MET A 126 -3.83 7.02 -8.31
N PHE A 127 -5.05 6.81 -7.80
CA PHE A 127 -6.22 7.57 -8.25
C PHE A 127 -6.04 9.06 -8.03
N VAL A 128 -5.72 9.47 -6.79
CA VAL A 128 -5.55 10.87 -6.41
C VAL A 128 -4.40 11.50 -7.18
N PHE A 129 -3.28 10.81 -7.32
CA PHE A 129 -2.14 11.28 -8.09
C PHE A 129 -2.52 11.60 -9.54
N VAL A 130 -3.16 10.66 -10.24
CA VAL A 130 -3.56 10.87 -11.64
C VAL A 130 -4.64 11.94 -11.77
N TRP A 131 -5.57 12.01 -10.81
CA TRP A 131 -6.61 13.03 -10.76
C TRP A 131 -6.05 14.44 -10.62
N LEU A 132 -5.04 14.60 -9.78
CA LEU A 132 -4.39 15.90 -9.53
C LEU A 132 -3.40 16.27 -10.63
N VAL A 133 -2.54 15.35 -11.02
CA VAL A 133 -1.42 15.60 -11.97
C VAL A 133 -1.90 15.65 -13.42
N LYS A 134 -2.98 14.91 -13.75
CA LYS A 134 -3.55 14.82 -15.12
C LYS A 134 -2.50 14.47 -16.18
N PRO A 135 -1.78 13.35 -16.05
CA PRO A 135 -0.74 12.97 -16.99
C PRO A 135 -1.29 12.75 -18.39
N THR A 136 -0.48 13.01 -19.40
CA THR A 136 -0.77 12.62 -20.79
C THR A 136 -0.79 11.09 -20.91
N TRP A 137 -1.40 10.53 -21.94
CA TRP A 137 -1.40 9.08 -22.19
C TRP A 137 0.02 8.48 -22.27
N LYS A 138 0.97 9.22 -22.85
CA LYS A 138 2.37 8.79 -22.92
C LYS A 138 3.00 8.72 -21.52
N GLN A 139 2.78 9.73 -20.69
CA GLN A 139 3.27 9.74 -19.30
C GLN A 139 2.60 8.64 -18.46
N LEU A 140 1.29 8.44 -18.65
CA LEU A 140 0.56 7.36 -18.00
C LEU A 140 1.14 5.99 -18.35
N GLY A 141 1.43 5.74 -19.64
CA GLY A 141 2.08 4.51 -20.09
C GLY A 141 3.44 4.29 -19.43
N ILE A 142 4.28 5.32 -19.36
CA ILE A 142 5.57 5.26 -18.67
C ILE A 142 5.39 4.93 -17.19
N LEU A 143 4.47 5.63 -16.51
CA LEU A 143 4.16 5.39 -15.09
C LEU A 143 3.64 3.97 -14.85
N THR A 144 2.79 3.47 -15.76
CA THR A 144 2.28 2.08 -15.69
C THR A 144 3.41 1.05 -15.77
N VAL A 145 4.33 1.24 -16.69
CA VAL A 145 5.49 0.34 -16.84
C VAL A 145 6.39 0.41 -15.60
N LEU A 146 6.74 1.62 -15.16
CA LEU A 146 7.61 1.80 -13.98
C LEU A 146 6.97 1.23 -12.72
N PHE A 147 5.69 1.51 -12.49
CA PHE A 147 4.98 0.97 -11.34
C PHE A 147 4.80 -0.54 -11.44
N GLY A 148 4.46 -1.07 -12.62
CA GLY A 148 4.33 -2.50 -12.85
C GLY A 148 5.62 -3.25 -12.58
N LEU A 149 6.76 -2.76 -13.09
CA LEU A 149 8.08 -3.33 -12.81
C LEU A 149 8.39 -3.27 -11.30
N TYR A 150 8.18 -2.11 -10.67
CA TYR A 150 8.38 -1.96 -9.23
C TYR A 150 7.53 -2.97 -8.44
N SER A 151 6.26 -3.09 -8.76
CA SER A 151 5.32 -3.97 -8.06
C SER A 151 5.58 -5.46 -8.28
N LEU A 152 6.24 -5.85 -9.36
CA LEU A 152 6.67 -7.23 -9.58
C LEU A 152 7.86 -7.61 -8.71
N PHE A 153 8.72 -6.66 -8.35
CA PHE A 153 9.92 -6.89 -7.54
C PHE A 153 9.70 -6.62 -6.05
N VAL A 154 8.76 -5.76 -5.70
CA VAL A 154 8.46 -5.42 -4.29
C VAL A 154 7.29 -6.25 -3.81
N ARG A 155 7.44 -6.85 -2.62
CA ARG A 155 6.35 -7.57 -1.94
C ARG A 155 5.42 -6.54 -1.27
N TYR A 156 4.12 -6.75 -1.41
CA TYR A 156 3.12 -5.92 -0.75
C TYR A 156 3.00 -6.27 0.72
#